data_1c1e4a07627c7d52a810a22ac61ac225
#
_entry.id   1c1e4a07627c7d52a810a22ac61ac225
#
_cell.length_a   1.000
_cell.length_b   1.000
_cell.length_c   1.000
_cell.angle_alpha   90.00
_cell.angle_beta   90.00
_cell.angle_gamma   90.00
#
_symmetry.space_group_name_H-M   'P 1'
#
loop_
_entity.id
_entity.type
_entity.pdbx_description
1 polymer ?
#
loop_
_entity_poly.entity_id
_entity_poly.type
_entity_poly.pdbx_seq_one_letter_code
_entity_poly.pdbx_strand_id
1 'polypeptide(L)'
;MTTQNDQRVTDPAAVLAWQPRRLAAVAAELPEGMTPPGTRGRILRAALALYSEYGFHGTSIRQIASQVGINPATLYAHYPSKEQILAELVLLGHQELYDRLCDALAAAHSDPATRLAALVREHALIHTDYPLLALVANTELHALSAGKAAAALELRARCRGFLADVLADGARSGHFRLVDPTLTAIAIGGLSMQIAHWFAPGIPHTRDQVADAYVQLALRMAGDAAASKEY
;
A
#
# COMPACT_ATOMS: atom_id res chain seq x y z
N MET A 1 42.71 -3.75 -3.96
CA MET A 1 41.45 -4.51 -4.22
C MET A 1 40.32 -3.55 -4.04
N THR A 2 39.92 -2.91 -5.13
CA THR A 2 39.15 -1.68 -5.12
C THR A 2 37.81 -1.98 -5.77
N THR A 3 36.72 -1.79 -4.99
CA THR A 3 35.37 -1.30 -5.38
C THR A 3 34.85 -1.71 -6.77
N GLN A 4 34.22 -2.88 -6.83
CA GLN A 4 33.38 -3.30 -7.96
C GLN A 4 31.87 -3.24 -7.64
N ASN A 5 31.48 -2.57 -6.55
CA ASN A 5 30.10 -2.60 -6.04
C ASN A 5 29.30 -1.31 -6.29
N ASP A 6 29.91 -0.28 -6.89
CA ASP A 6 29.24 1.05 -7.02
C ASP A 6 28.73 1.37 -8.44
N GLN A 7 28.98 0.50 -9.43
CA GLN A 7 28.58 0.76 -10.82
C GLN A 7 27.22 0.14 -11.22
N ARG A 8 26.55 -0.64 -10.35
CA ARG A 8 25.27 -1.30 -10.69
C ARG A 8 24.03 -0.41 -10.47
N VAL A 9 24.17 0.72 -9.80
CA VAL A 9 23.04 1.60 -9.47
C VAL A 9 22.70 2.60 -10.58
N THR A 10 23.56 2.75 -11.59
CA THR A 10 23.42 3.78 -12.64
C THR A 10 23.22 3.25 -14.05
N ASP A 11 23.00 1.96 -14.24
CA ASP A 11 22.69 1.45 -15.58
C ASP A 11 21.21 1.69 -15.91
N PRO A 12 20.89 2.65 -16.81
CA PRO A 12 19.52 2.89 -17.26
C PRO A 12 18.84 1.64 -17.86
N ALA A 13 19.63 0.72 -18.42
CA ALA A 13 19.11 -0.53 -18.96
C ALA A 13 18.63 -1.48 -17.86
N ALA A 14 19.23 -1.44 -16.66
CA ALA A 14 18.76 -2.24 -15.52
C ALA A 14 17.41 -1.72 -14.98
N VAL A 15 17.18 -0.42 -15.05
CA VAL A 15 15.87 0.20 -14.68
C VAL A 15 14.82 -0.10 -15.74
N LEU A 16 15.20 -0.18 -17.01
CA LEU A 16 14.30 -0.48 -18.13
C LEU A 16 14.08 -1.99 -18.33
N ALA A 17 14.89 -2.84 -17.73
CA ALA A 17 14.69 -4.30 -17.66
C ALA A 17 13.57 -4.69 -16.68
N TRP A 18 12.65 -3.76 -16.37
CA TRP A 18 11.48 -4.02 -15.56
C TRP A 18 10.63 -5.14 -16.19
N GLN A 19 10.70 -6.32 -15.60
CA GLN A 19 9.83 -7.42 -15.96
C GLN A 19 8.51 -7.29 -15.17
N PRO A 20 7.36 -7.49 -15.81
CA PRO A 20 6.10 -7.54 -15.08
C PRO A 20 6.23 -8.53 -13.94
N ARG A 21 5.87 -8.09 -12.75
CA ARG A 21 5.89 -8.90 -11.54
C ARG A 21 5.12 -10.20 -11.77
N ARG A 22 5.73 -11.34 -11.48
CA ARG A 22 5.00 -12.57 -11.31
C ARG A 22 4.36 -12.54 -9.91
N LEU A 23 3.11 -12.15 -9.84
CA LEU A 23 2.35 -12.04 -8.60
C LEU A 23 2.36 -13.34 -7.78
N ALA A 24 2.40 -14.49 -8.46
CA ALA A 24 2.52 -15.81 -7.84
C ALA A 24 3.81 -16.04 -7.01
N ALA A 25 4.85 -15.22 -7.20
CA ALA A 25 6.10 -15.32 -6.43
C ALA A 25 6.06 -14.54 -5.11
N VAL A 26 5.00 -13.78 -4.85
CA VAL A 26 4.85 -12.98 -3.63
C VAL A 26 3.92 -13.68 -2.66
N ALA A 27 4.37 -13.83 -1.41
CA ALA A 27 3.55 -14.43 -0.37
C ALA A 27 2.28 -13.59 -0.10
N ALA A 28 1.13 -14.28 0.03
CA ALA A 28 -0.13 -13.65 0.40
C ALA A 28 -0.17 -13.44 1.93
N GLU A 29 0.59 -12.44 2.38
CA GLU A 29 0.66 -12.07 3.79
C GLU A 29 -0.46 -11.10 4.16
N LEU A 30 -0.90 -11.21 5.41
CA LEU A 30 -1.94 -10.38 6.00
C LEU A 30 -1.43 -9.83 7.34
N PRO A 31 -1.89 -8.64 7.76
CA PRO A 31 -1.46 -8.03 9.02
C PRO A 31 -1.68 -8.96 10.22
N GLU A 32 -0.62 -9.13 11.02
CA GLU A 32 -0.69 -9.88 12.28
C GLU A 32 -1.62 -9.16 13.26
N GLY A 33 -2.30 -9.93 14.10
CA GLY A 33 -3.25 -9.38 15.09
C GLY A 33 -4.62 -9.01 14.55
N MET A 34 -4.76 -8.62 13.29
CA MET A 34 -6.05 -8.35 12.65
C MET A 34 -6.59 -9.51 11.82
N THR A 35 -5.72 -10.44 11.42
CA THR A 35 -6.12 -11.61 10.61
C THR A 35 -6.81 -12.66 11.50
N PRO A 36 -8.05 -13.08 11.18
CA PRO A 36 -8.73 -14.13 11.94
C PRO A 36 -7.91 -15.42 11.99
N PRO A 37 -7.87 -16.12 13.13
CA PRO A 37 -7.15 -17.39 13.24
C PRO A 37 -7.84 -18.53 12.49
N GLY A 38 -7.12 -19.64 12.28
CA GLY A 38 -7.64 -20.89 11.78
C GLY A 38 -8.10 -20.85 10.33
N THR A 39 -9.19 -21.53 10.02
CA THR A 39 -9.69 -21.71 8.64
C THR A 39 -10.08 -20.38 7.98
N ARG A 40 -10.61 -19.44 8.75
CA ARG A 40 -11.01 -18.14 8.24
C ARG A 40 -9.81 -17.34 7.67
N GLY A 41 -8.70 -17.28 8.40
CA GLY A 41 -7.46 -16.65 7.92
C GLY A 41 -6.84 -17.38 6.73
N ARG A 42 -6.94 -18.74 6.68
CA ARG A 42 -6.49 -19.50 5.49
C ARG A 42 -7.31 -19.15 4.25
N ILE A 43 -8.62 -18.98 4.39
CA ILE A 43 -9.51 -18.57 3.30
C ILE A 43 -9.12 -17.17 2.79
N LEU A 44 -8.86 -16.21 3.69
CA LEU A 44 -8.44 -14.85 3.31
C LEU A 44 -7.13 -14.88 2.54
N ARG A 45 -6.10 -15.62 2.99
CA ARG A 45 -4.81 -15.71 2.27
C ARG A 45 -4.97 -16.38 0.90
N ALA A 46 -5.74 -17.45 0.80
CA ALA A 46 -6.01 -18.10 -0.48
C ALA A 46 -6.78 -17.18 -1.44
N ALA A 47 -7.79 -16.48 -0.94
CA ALA A 47 -8.54 -15.50 -1.74
C ALA A 47 -7.66 -14.33 -2.17
N LEU A 48 -6.81 -13.81 -1.28
CA LEU A 48 -5.87 -12.74 -1.60
C LEU A 48 -4.94 -13.12 -2.75
N ALA A 49 -4.34 -14.31 -2.70
CA ALA A 49 -3.50 -14.83 -3.77
C ALA A 49 -4.26 -14.90 -5.11
N LEU A 50 -5.46 -15.46 -5.10
CA LEU A 50 -6.28 -15.62 -6.31
C LEU A 50 -6.80 -14.29 -6.84
N TYR A 51 -7.24 -13.36 -5.95
CA TYR A 51 -7.70 -12.04 -6.39
C TYR A 51 -6.58 -11.18 -6.97
N SER A 52 -5.37 -11.29 -6.42
CA SER A 52 -4.22 -10.57 -6.96
C SER A 52 -3.76 -11.07 -8.33
N GLU A 53 -4.02 -12.33 -8.65
CA GLU A 53 -3.61 -12.96 -9.92
C GLU A 53 -4.70 -12.90 -10.99
N TYR A 54 -5.96 -13.22 -10.63
CA TYR A 54 -7.07 -13.37 -11.58
C TYR A 54 -8.15 -12.28 -11.44
N GLY A 55 -8.01 -11.39 -10.48
CA GLY A 55 -9.05 -10.43 -10.10
C GLY A 55 -10.23 -11.07 -9.38
N PHE A 56 -11.10 -10.23 -8.82
CA PHE A 56 -12.31 -10.69 -8.14
C PHE A 56 -13.23 -11.46 -9.06
N HIS A 57 -13.51 -10.96 -10.27
CA HIS A 57 -14.42 -11.59 -11.20
C HIS A 57 -13.87 -12.90 -11.77
N GLY A 58 -12.56 -12.99 -11.99
CA GLY A 58 -11.87 -14.18 -12.49
C GLY A 58 -11.70 -15.33 -11.48
N THR A 59 -12.03 -15.08 -10.20
CA THR A 59 -11.89 -16.07 -9.11
C THR A 59 -13.23 -16.64 -8.70
N SER A 60 -13.32 -17.94 -8.47
CA SER A 60 -14.51 -18.64 -7.97
C SER A 60 -14.34 -19.13 -6.53
N ILE A 61 -15.46 -19.28 -5.82
CA ILE A 61 -15.49 -19.93 -4.48
C ILE A 61 -14.87 -21.33 -4.49
N ARG A 62 -15.06 -22.09 -5.58
CA ARG A 62 -14.49 -23.43 -5.71
C ARG A 62 -12.97 -23.41 -5.78
N GLN A 63 -12.38 -22.45 -6.49
CA GLN A 63 -10.92 -22.28 -6.53
C GLN A 63 -10.36 -21.93 -5.15
N ILE A 64 -11.00 -21.00 -4.42
CA ILE A 64 -10.59 -20.63 -3.06
C ILE A 64 -10.67 -21.84 -2.12
N ALA A 65 -11.79 -22.59 -2.14
CA ALA A 65 -11.98 -23.77 -1.32
C ALA A 65 -10.94 -24.87 -1.62
N SER A 66 -10.66 -25.10 -2.90
CA SER A 66 -9.63 -26.04 -3.36
C SER A 66 -8.24 -25.66 -2.86
N GLN A 67 -7.87 -24.37 -2.93
CA GLN A 67 -6.57 -23.90 -2.47
C GLN A 67 -6.38 -24.01 -0.95
N VAL A 68 -7.47 -23.90 -0.18
CA VAL A 68 -7.47 -24.10 1.27
C VAL A 68 -7.51 -25.58 1.67
N GLY A 69 -7.90 -26.48 0.75
CA GLY A 69 -8.11 -27.90 1.00
C GLY A 69 -9.41 -28.20 1.77
N ILE A 70 -10.48 -27.42 1.51
CA ILE A 70 -11.81 -27.61 2.10
C ILE A 70 -12.87 -27.74 1.00
N ASN A 71 -14.05 -28.29 1.34
CA ASN A 71 -15.15 -28.27 0.40
C ASN A 71 -15.86 -26.89 0.36
N PRO A 72 -16.56 -26.55 -0.74
CA PRO A 72 -17.27 -25.28 -0.86
C PRO A 72 -18.33 -25.04 0.24
N ALA A 73 -19.00 -26.08 0.75
CA ALA A 73 -19.98 -25.93 1.82
C ALA A 73 -19.32 -25.47 3.13
N THR A 74 -18.14 -26.01 3.44
CA THR A 74 -17.35 -25.54 4.59
C THR A 74 -16.93 -24.09 4.42
N LEU A 75 -16.55 -23.67 3.20
CA LEU A 75 -16.21 -22.28 2.95
C LEU A 75 -17.43 -21.36 3.18
N TYR A 76 -18.61 -21.73 2.69
CA TYR A 76 -19.84 -20.97 2.90
C TYR A 76 -20.25 -20.86 4.38
N ALA A 77 -19.87 -21.81 5.23
CA ALA A 77 -20.08 -21.72 6.68
C ALA A 77 -19.22 -20.59 7.32
N HIS A 78 -18.10 -20.21 6.70
CA HIS A 78 -17.24 -19.11 7.16
C HIS A 78 -17.55 -17.78 6.48
N TYR A 79 -17.87 -17.80 5.18
CA TYR A 79 -18.14 -16.62 4.37
C TYR A 79 -19.35 -16.85 3.46
N PRO A 80 -20.45 -16.11 3.66
CA PRO A 80 -21.69 -16.32 2.92
C PRO A 80 -21.58 -15.99 1.43
N SER A 81 -20.56 -15.24 1.03
CA SER A 81 -20.30 -14.90 -0.37
C SER A 81 -18.83 -14.60 -0.65
N LYS A 82 -18.43 -14.69 -1.90
CA LYS A 82 -17.12 -14.25 -2.40
C LYS A 82 -16.87 -12.77 -2.12
N GLU A 83 -17.89 -11.96 -2.26
CA GLU A 83 -17.85 -10.53 -1.99
C GLU A 83 -17.57 -10.22 -0.50
N GLN A 84 -18.06 -11.06 0.43
CA GLN A 84 -17.75 -10.88 1.85
C GLN A 84 -16.27 -11.12 2.15
N ILE A 85 -15.63 -12.07 1.47
CA ILE A 85 -14.19 -12.31 1.58
C ILE A 85 -13.42 -11.07 1.06
N LEU A 86 -13.81 -10.54 -0.10
CA LEU A 86 -13.19 -9.33 -0.65
C LEU A 86 -13.39 -8.13 0.28
N ALA A 87 -14.61 -7.94 0.80
CA ALA A 87 -14.90 -6.83 1.72
C ALA A 87 -14.01 -6.86 2.97
N GLU A 88 -13.77 -8.06 3.54
CA GLU A 88 -12.87 -8.21 4.68
C GLU A 88 -11.41 -7.92 4.31
N LEU A 89 -10.92 -8.39 3.17
CA LEU A 89 -9.55 -8.07 2.69
C LEU A 89 -9.37 -6.57 2.45
N VAL A 90 -10.33 -5.94 1.79
CA VAL A 90 -10.29 -4.49 1.50
C VAL A 90 -10.32 -3.69 2.80
N LEU A 91 -11.15 -4.09 3.76
CA LEU A 91 -11.22 -3.43 5.06
C LEU A 91 -9.92 -3.61 5.86
N LEU A 92 -9.35 -4.82 5.91
CA LEU A 92 -8.07 -5.10 6.56
C LEU A 92 -6.94 -4.20 6.02
N GLY A 93 -6.83 -4.09 4.69
CA GLY A 93 -5.79 -3.25 4.09
C GLY A 93 -5.93 -1.77 4.41
N HIS A 94 -7.16 -1.24 4.40
CA HIS A 94 -7.40 0.17 4.74
C HIS A 94 -7.29 0.45 6.23
N GLN A 95 -7.67 -0.50 7.09
CA GLN A 95 -7.52 -0.36 8.54
C GLN A 95 -6.05 -0.36 8.95
N GLU A 96 -5.26 -1.29 8.45
CA GLU A 96 -3.82 -1.34 8.70
C GLU A 96 -3.12 -0.04 8.29
N LEU A 97 -3.46 0.48 7.09
CA LEU A 97 -2.93 1.77 6.64
C LEU A 97 -3.34 2.90 7.60
N TYR A 98 -4.60 2.97 7.96
CA TYR A 98 -5.12 4.01 8.83
C TYR A 98 -4.42 4.01 10.19
N ASP A 99 -4.28 2.83 10.82
CA ASP A 99 -3.66 2.69 12.14
C ASP A 99 -2.18 3.10 12.10
N ARG A 100 -1.42 2.65 11.09
CA ARG A 100 -0.03 3.07 10.90
C ARG A 100 0.13 4.58 10.70
N LEU A 101 -0.75 5.21 9.92
CA LEU A 101 -0.70 6.65 9.71
C LEU A 101 -1.04 7.42 10.99
N CYS A 102 -2.00 6.94 11.80
CA CYS A 102 -2.32 7.52 13.10
C CYS A 102 -1.09 7.45 14.04
N ASP A 103 -0.46 6.28 14.15
CA ASP A 103 0.71 6.07 15.00
C ASP A 103 1.89 6.94 14.54
N ALA A 104 2.14 7.03 13.25
CA ALA A 104 3.18 7.86 12.67
C ALA A 104 2.97 9.34 12.98
N LEU A 105 1.74 9.84 12.87
CA LEU A 105 1.42 11.23 13.21
C LEU A 105 1.51 11.51 14.70
N ALA A 106 1.13 10.54 15.55
CA ALA A 106 1.24 10.67 17.01
C ALA A 106 2.71 10.72 17.48
N ALA A 107 3.60 10.00 16.80
CA ALA A 107 5.03 9.97 17.10
C ALA A 107 5.82 11.14 16.47
N ALA A 108 5.30 11.77 15.41
CA ALA A 108 5.99 12.83 14.70
C ALA A 108 5.99 14.16 15.47
N HIS A 109 7.08 14.92 15.36
CA HIS A 109 7.10 16.31 15.80
C HIS A 109 6.07 17.14 15.03
N SER A 110 5.68 18.30 15.59
CA SER A 110 4.67 19.20 15.00
C SER A 110 5.08 19.88 13.68
N ASP A 111 6.34 19.80 13.32
CA ASP A 111 6.88 20.36 12.08
C ASP A 111 6.24 19.69 10.84
N PRO A 112 5.72 20.48 9.87
CA PRO A 112 5.03 19.94 8.70
C PRO A 112 5.87 19.00 7.84
N ALA A 113 7.18 19.27 7.67
CA ALA A 113 8.06 18.40 6.87
C ALA A 113 8.25 17.03 7.54
N THR A 114 8.46 17.00 8.85
CA THR A 114 8.55 15.76 9.64
C THR A 114 7.26 14.96 9.59
N ARG A 115 6.10 15.61 9.71
CA ARG A 115 4.78 14.96 9.61
C ARG A 115 4.52 14.41 8.21
N LEU A 116 4.86 15.15 7.16
CA LEU A 116 4.76 14.68 5.78
C LEU A 116 5.65 13.46 5.54
N ALA A 117 6.91 13.53 6.02
CA ALA A 117 7.85 12.42 5.92
C ALA A 117 7.34 11.16 6.62
N ALA A 118 6.79 11.27 7.83
CA ALA A 118 6.21 10.17 8.59
C ALA A 118 5.04 9.51 7.84
N LEU A 119 4.08 10.31 7.34
CA LEU A 119 2.95 9.80 6.56
C LEU A 119 3.39 9.07 5.29
N VAL A 120 4.30 9.67 4.53
CA VAL A 120 4.76 9.08 3.25
C VAL A 120 5.57 7.82 3.50
N ARG A 121 6.39 7.80 4.55
CA ARG A 121 7.16 6.62 4.94
C ARG A 121 6.24 5.44 5.23
N GLU A 122 5.26 5.59 6.11
CA GLU A 122 4.33 4.50 6.44
C GLU A 122 3.46 4.10 5.26
N HIS A 123 3.04 5.06 4.44
CA HIS A 123 2.30 4.76 3.21
C HIS A 123 3.15 3.95 2.22
N ALA A 124 4.44 4.22 2.09
CA ALA A 124 5.33 3.40 1.26
C ALA A 124 5.57 2.02 1.89
N LEU A 125 5.82 1.95 3.20
CA LEU A 125 6.11 0.71 3.91
C LEU A 125 4.97 -0.30 3.85
N ILE A 126 3.71 0.11 4.01
CA ILE A 126 2.58 -0.83 3.90
C ILE A 126 2.48 -1.47 2.51
N HIS A 127 2.84 -0.72 1.45
CA HIS A 127 2.82 -1.24 0.08
C HIS A 127 4.00 -2.17 -0.22
N THR A 128 5.07 -2.11 0.57
CA THR A 128 6.19 -3.07 0.51
C THR A 128 5.97 -4.28 1.42
N ASP A 129 5.33 -4.10 2.59
CA ASP A 129 5.08 -5.17 3.56
C ASP A 129 3.96 -6.10 3.10
N TYR A 130 2.84 -5.53 2.61
CA TYR A 130 1.65 -6.27 2.19
C TYR A 130 1.27 -5.94 0.72
N PRO A 131 2.18 -6.19 -0.24
CA PRO A 131 1.97 -5.71 -1.60
C PRO A 131 0.76 -6.34 -2.30
N LEU A 132 0.42 -7.61 -2.04
CA LEU A 132 -0.80 -8.22 -2.61
C LEU A 132 -2.06 -7.64 -1.97
N LEU A 133 -2.05 -7.43 -0.65
CA LEU A 133 -3.19 -6.83 0.05
C LEU A 133 -3.43 -5.39 -0.43
N ALA A 134 -2.37 -4.59 -0.52
CA ALA A 134 -2.44 -3.23 -1.03
C ALA A 134 -2.95 -3.19 -2.49
N LEU A 135 -2.45 -4.11 -3.34
CA LEU A 135 -2.94 -4.24 -4.72
C LEU A 135 -4.44 -4.51 -4.75
N VAL A 136 -4.90 -5.59 -4.09
CA VAL A 136 -6.31 -5.99 -4.08
C VAL A 136 -7.20 -4.92 -3.45
N ALA A 137 -6.80 -4.34 -2.31
CA ALA A 137 -7.56 -3.29 -1.64
C ALA A 137 -7.73 -2.03 -2.50
N ASN A 138 -6.75 -1.69 -3.35
CA ASN A 138 -6.81 -0.52 -4.21
C ASN A 138 -7.54 -0.79 -5.55
N THR A 139 -7.35 -1.98 -6.15
CA THR A 139 -7.86 -2.27 -7.49
C THR A 139 -9.25 -2.92 -7.49
N GLU A 140 -9.60 -3.71 -6.46
CA GLU A 140 -10.85 -4.49 -6.45
C GLU A 140 -11.97 -3.85 -5.61
N LEU A 141 -11.71 -2.69 -4.98
CA LEU A 141 -12.72 -1.97 -4.18
C LEU A 141 -14.01 -1.69 -4.97
N HIS A 142 -13.89 -1.42 -6.27
CA HIS A 142 -15.02 -1.13 -7.16
C HIS A 142 -15.95 -2.34 -7.39
N ALA A 143 -15.50 -3.56 -7.09
CA ALA A 143 -16.29 -4.79 -7.20
C ALA A 143 -17.22 -5.02 -6.00
N LEU A 144 -17.10 -4.20 -4.94
CA LEU A 144 -17.97 -4.27 -3.75
C LEU A 144 -19.25 -3.46 -3.95
N SER A 145 -20.34 -3.98 -3.44
CA SER A 145 -21.58 -3.20 -3.25
C SER A 145 -21.34 -2.03 -2.29
N ALA A 146 -22.10 -0.95 -2.45
CA ALA A 146 -21.92 0.28 -1.67
C ALA A 146 -21.91 0.03 -0.15
N GLY A 147 -22.81 -0.82 0.35
CA GLY A 147 -22.86 -1.15 1.78
C GLY A 147 -21.61 -1.87 2.30
N LYS A 148 -21.00 -2.74 1.48
CA LYS A 148 -19.78 -3.47 1.86
C LYS A 148 -18.51 -2.64 1.69
N ALA A 149 -18.53 -1.67 0.77
CA ALA A 149 -17.40 -0.76 0.57
C ALA A 149 -17.35 0.38 1.60
N ALA A 150 -18.47 0.72 2.25
CA ALA A 150 -18.64 1.95 3.03
C ALA A 150 -17.54 2.18 4.09
N ALA A 151 -17.27 1.18 4.93
CA ALA A 151 -16.27 1.30 6.00
C ALA A 151 -14.84 1.52 5.43
N ALA A 152 -14.47 0.80 4.38
CA ALA A 152 -13.17 0.96 3.74
C ALA A 152 -13.04 2.31 3.03
N LEU A 153 -14.11 2.81 2.40
CA LEU A 153 -14.14 4.14 1.77
C LEU A 153 -14.01 5.26 2.82
N GLU A 154 -14.61 5.10 4.00
CA GLU A 154 -14.44 6.04 5.10
C GLU A 154 -12.98 6.09 5.57
N LEU A 155 -12.35 4.95 5.85
CA LEU A 155 -10.94 4.90 6.23
C LEU A 155 -10.05 5.52 5.15
N ARG A 156 -10.30 5.21 3.89
CA ARG A 156 -9.57 5.79 2.76
C ARG A 156 -9.71 7.32 2.70
N ALA A 157 -10.89 7.84 2.97
CA ALA A 157 -11.12 9.28 3.03
C ALA A 157 -10.34 9.93 4.18
N ARG A 158 -10.33 9.30 5.37
CA ARG A 158 -9.56 9.78 6.53
C ARG A 158 -8.06 9.76 6.27
N CYS A 159 -7.52 8.69 5.69
CA CYS A 159 -6.10 8.62 5.31
C CYS A 159 -5.71 9.76 4.34
N ARG A 160 -6.57 10.04 3.34
CA ARG A 160 -6.33 11.19 2.43
C ARG A 160 -6.42 12.52 3.16
N GLY A 161 -7.31 12.63 4.14
CA GLY A 161 -7.43 13.82 5.00
C GLY A 161 -6.12 14.13 5.72
N PHE A 162 -5.46 13.15 6.32
CA PHE A 162 -4.17 13.36 7.00
C PHE A 162 -3.12 14.02 6.09
N LEU A 163 -2.98 13.54 4.87
CA LEU A 163 -2.03 14.10 3.92
C LEU A 163 -2.42 15.53 3.49
N ALA A 164 -3.70 15.75 3.20
CA ALA A 164 -4.21 17.07 2.82
C ALA A 164 -4.02 18.10 3.94
N ASP A 165 -4.31 17.73 5.20
CA ASP A 165 -4.17 18.60 6.36
C ASP A 165 -2.70 18.99 6.60
N VAL A 166 -1.78 18.03 6.53
CA VAL A 166 -0.33 18.30 6.70
C VAL A 166 0.19 19.22 5.59
N LEU A 167 -0.22 19.01 4.34
CA LEU A 167 0.17 19.88 3.22
C LEU A 167 -0.42 21.29 3.38
N ALA A 168 -1.69 21.42 3.79
CA ALA A 168 -2.33 22.71 4.03
C ALA A 168 -1.67 23.45 5.20
N ASP A 169 -1.32 22.76 6.28
CA ASP A 169 -0.61 23.35 7.43
C ASP A 169 0.77 23.86 7.03
N GLY A 170 1.52 23.07 6.26
CA GLY A 170 2.82 23.44 5.76
C GLY A 170 2.79 24.65 4.79
N ALA A 171 1.77 24.72 3.93
CA ALA A 171 1.58 25.85 3.05
C ALA A 171 1.22 27.13 3.83
N ARG A 172 0.33 27.03 4.83
CA ARG A 172 -0.12 28.14 5.66
C ARG A 172 1.00 28.71 6.54
N SER A 173 1.87 27.84 7.03
CA SER A 173 3.04 28.22 7.85
C SER A 173 4.26 28.65 7.02
N GLY A 174 4.19 28.57 5.67
CA GLY A 174 5.28 28.93 4.78
C GLY A 174 6.40 27.89 4.65
N HIS A 175 6.24 26.70 5.23
CA HIS A 175 7.20 25.59 5.09
C HIS A 175 7.15 24.97 3.69
N PHE A 176 5.96 24.91 3.09
CA PHE A 176 5.76 24.33 1.76
C PHE A 176 5.37 25.38 0.73
N ARG A 177 5.83 25.16 -0.50
CA ARG A 177 5.48 25.96 -1.69
C ARG A 177 4.78 25.07 -2.71
N LEU A 178 3.52 24.77 -2.45
CA LEU A 178 2.72 23.85 -3.27
C LEU A 178 2.34 24.53 -4.60
N VAL A 179 2.38 23.77 -5.70
CA VAL A 179 1.79 24.17 -6.99
C VAL A 179 0.27 24.22 -6.85
N ASP A 180 -0.32 23.16 -6.31
CA ASP A 180 -1.73 23.05 -5.94
C ASP A 180 -1.82 22.01 -4.81
N PRO A 181 -2.42 22.33 -3.65
CA PRO A 181 -2.47 21.42 -2.51
C PRO A 181 -3.19 20.09 -2.82
N THR A 182 -4.29 20.14 -3.55
CA THR A 182 -5.09 18.96 -3.89
C THR A 182 -4.35 18.04 -4.87
N LEU A 183 -3.79 18.62 -5.93
CA LEU A 183 -3.02 17.86 -6.91
C LEU A 183 -1.74 17.29 -6.30
N THR A 184 -1.08 18.02 -5.41
CA THR A 184 0.10 17.53 -4.69
C THR A 184 -0.25 16.34 -3.81
N ALA A 185 -1.35 16.39 -3.05
CA ALA A 185 -1.82 15.26 -2.24
C ALA A 185 -2.16 14.04 -3.10
N ILE A 186 -2.86 14.23 -4.23
CA ILE A 186 -3.19 13.14 -5.17
C ILE A 186 -1.93 12.51 -5.74
N ALA A 187 -0.96 13.33 -6.16
CA ALA A 187 0.27 12.85 -6.76
C ALA A 187 1.14 12.06 -5.75
N ILE A 188 1.34 12.58 -4.54
CA ILE A 188 2.09 11.89 -3.47
C ILE A 188 1.42 10.56 -3.12
N GLY A 189 0.10 10.56 -2.88
CA GLY A 189 -0.64 9.34 -2.56
C GLY A 189 -0.60 8.32 -3.70
N GLY A 190 -0.77 8.79 -4.95
CA GLY A 190 -0.73 7.94 -6.15
C GLY A 190 0.63 7.27 -6.37
N LEU A 191 1.74 7.98 -6.15
CA LEU A 191 3.08 7.42 -6.26
C LEU A 191 3.26 6.24 -5.29
N SER A 192 2.90 6.39 -4.02
CA SER A 192 3.05 5.33 -3.03
C SER A 192 2.19 4.10 -3.35
N MET A 193 0.98 4.29 -3.87
CA MET A 193 0.11 3.19 -4.29
C MET A 193 0.73 2.33 -5.41
N GLN A 194 1.55 2.92 -6.28
CA GLN A 194 2.21 2.19 -7.37
C GLN A 194 3.28 1.21 -6.88
N ILE A 195 3.83 1.37 -5.66
CA ILE A 195 4.83 0.47 -5.09
C ILE A 195 4.34 -0.98 -5.12
N ALA A 196 3.07 -1.23 -4.77
CA ALA A 196 2.47 -2.56 -4.77
C ALA A 196 2.49 -3.26 -6.14
N HIS A 197 2.66 -2.52 -7.24
CA HIS A 197 2.69 -3.08 -8.60
C HIS A 197 4.09 -3.56 -9.03
N TRP A 198 5.15 -3.02 -8.43
CA TRP A 198 6.51 -3.32 -8.86
C TRP A 198 7.42 -3.86 -7.75
N PHE A 199 7.12 -3.61 -6.48
CA PHE A 199 7.94 -4.11 -5.38
C PHE A 199 7.74 -5.62 -5.21
N ALA A 200 8.83 -6.38 -5.34
CA ALA A 200 8.83 -7.83 -5.22
C ALA A 200 10.20 -8.33 -4.73
N PRO A 201 10.31 -9.57 -4.20
CA PRO A 201 11.58 -10.17 -3.87
C PRO A 201 12.54 -10.15 -5.06
N GLY A 202 13.80 -9.81 -4.81
CA GLY A 202 14.85 -9.78 -5.84
C GLY A 202 15.06 -8.44 -6.55
N ILE A 203 14.29 -7.39 -6.20
CA ILE A 203 14.65 -6.04 -6.64
C ILE A 203 15.89 -5.54 -5.88
N PRO A 204 16.71 -4.62 -6.49
CA PRO A 204 17.97 -4.16 -5.89
C PRO A 204 17.81 -3.18 -4.72
N HIS A 205 16.59 -2.91 -4.28
CA HIS A 205 16.29 -1.95 -3.21
C HIS A 205 15.57 -2.62 -2.04
N THR A 206 16.01 -2.27 -0.83
CA THR A 206 15.27 -2.67 0.39
C THR A 206 14.00 -1.84 0.55
N ARG A 207 13.05 -2.34 1.36
CA ARG A 207 11.82 -1.61 1.70
C ARG A 207 12.10 -0.20 2.27
N ASP A 208 13.11 -0.10 3.15
CA ASP A 208 13.48 1.17 3.76
C ASP A 208 14.09 2.15 2.74
N GLN A 209 14.94 1.68 1.83
CA GLN A 209 15.47 2.50 0.74
C GLN A 209 14.34 3.04 -0.16
N VAL A 210 13.33 2.22 -0.45
CA VAL A 210 12.14 2.67 -1.20
C VAL A 210 11.39 3.74 -0.42
N ALA A 211 11.12 3.49 0.87
CA ALA A 211 10.40 4.45 1.71
C ALA A 211 11.15 5.79 1.82
N ASP A 212 12.48 5.76 2.04
CA ASP A 212 13.32 6.96 2.11
C ASP A 212 13.31 7.76 0.81
N ALA A 213 13.41 7.07 -0.34
CA ALA A 213 13.33 7.72 -1.65
C ALA A 213 11.97 8.41 -1.87
N TYR A 214 10.86 7.75 -1.49
CA TYR A 214 9.52 8.32 -1.63
C TYR A 214 9.30 9.51 -0.69
N VAL A 215 9.86 9.49 0.53
CA VAL A 215 9.88 10.64 1.43
C VAL A 215 10.58 11.84 0.77
N GLN A 216 11.77 11.62 0.22
CA GLN A 216 12.52 12.69 -0.48
C GLN A 216 11.75 13.26 -1.69
N LEU A 217 11.12 12.39 -2.48
CA LEU A 217 10.28 12.83 -3.60
C LEU A 217 9.09 13.69 -3.12
N ALA A 218 8.40 13.25 -2.07
CA ALA A 218 7.26 13.98 -1.52
C ALA A 218 7.62 15.35 -0.97
N LEU A 219 8.75 15.47 -0.22
CA LEU A 219 9.25 16.74 0.29
C LEU A 219 9.61 17.72 -0.85
N ARG A 220 10.25 17.22 -1.91
CA ARG A 220 10.53 18.04 -3.11
C ARG A 220 9.24 18.49 -3.81
N MET A 221 8.24 17.60 -3.93
CA MET A 221 6.93 17.95 -4.50
C MET A 221 6.19 18.98 -3.65
N ALA A 222 6.37 18.95 -2.35
CA ALA A 222 5.86 19.98 -1.44
C ALA A 222 6.65 21.31 -1.51
N GLY A 223 7.77 21.34 -2.24
CA GLY A 223 8.63 22.52 -2.34
C GLY A 223 9.33 22.85 -1.02
N ASP A 224 9.69 21.86 -0.23
CA ASP A 224 10.47 22.04 0.98
C ASP A 224 11.85 22.56 0.62
N ALA A 225 12.19 23.74 1.18
CA ALA A 225 13.44 24.44 0.91
C ALA A 225 14.69 23.67 1.44
N ALA A 226 14.54 22.81 2.44
CA ALA A 226 15.61 21.98 2.96
C ALA A 226 15.95 20.83 2.02
N ALA A 227 14.95 20.17 1.45
CA ALA A 227 15.11 19.08 0.49
C ALA A 227 15.75 19.52 -0.85
N SER A 228 15.74 20.82 -1.15
CA SER A 228 16.30 21.38 -2.39
C SER A 228 17.82 21.68 -2.33
N LYS A 229 18.45 21.53 -1.16
CA LYS A 229 19.86 21.90 -0.94
C LYS A 229 20.86 20.74 -0.96
N GLU A 230 20.40 19.51 -1.13
CA GLU A 230 21.26 18.31 -1.10
C GLU A 230 21.75 17.82 -2.49
N TYR A 231 21.82 18.74 -3.49
CA TYR A 231 22.42 18.46 -4.80
C TYR A 231 23.40 19.54 -5.22
#